data_0a06b692f0c3f1a8ae7fc3b124344b4f
#
_entry.id   0a06b692f0c3f1a8ae7fc3b124344b4f
#
_cell.length_a   1.000
_cell.length_b   1.000
_cell.length_c   1.000
_cell.angle_alpha   90.00
_cell.angle_beta   90.00
_cell.angle_gamma   90.00
#
_symmetry.space_group_name_H-M   'P 1'
#
loop_
_entity.id
_entity.type
_entity.pdbx_description
1 polymer ?
#
loop_
_entity_poly.entity_id
_entity_poly.type
_entity_poly.pdbx_seq_one_letter_code
_entity_poly.pdbx_strand_id
1 'polypeptide(L)'
;MTVIRYERRPDIEVDALNVLFAAAWGSPKPGYEAIFAHSFTWVGAWEGEELVGFVNVASDGDAHFFLLDTTVHPDRQRRGIGRRLVEEAIDACRGHGDWLHVDADEELMTGFYLRCGFEPTPAGLVSLTKSGG
;
A
#
# COMPACT_ATOMS: atom_id res chain seq x y z
N MET A 1 -0.76 -22.47 -14.24
CA MET A 1 -0.90 -21.00 -14.14
C MET A 1 -1.42 -20.64 -12.76
N THR A 2 -0.68 -19.84 -12.02
CA THR A 2 -1.06 -19.48 -10.65
C THR A 2 -1.96 -18.25 -10.69
N VAL A 3 -3.07 -18.32 -9.96
CA VAL A 3 -4.03 -17.22 -9.85
C VAL A 3 -3.71 -16.43 -8.59
N ILE A 4 -3.67 -15.10 -8.72
CA ILE A 4 -3.51 -14.22 -7.59
C ILE A 4 -4.90 -13.82 -7.10
N ARG A 5 -5.16 -14.04 -5.82
CA ARG A 5 -6.42 -13.68 -5.17
C ARG A 5 -6.24 -12.36 -4.44
N TYR A 6 -7.17 -11.42 -4.63
CA TYR A 6 -7.16 -10.11 -3.97
C TYR A 6 -8.34 -10.01 -3.02
N GLU A 7 -8.10 -9.52 -1.82
CA GLU A 7 -9.16 -9.31 -0.82
C GLU A 7 -9.02 -7.94 -0.20
N ARG A 8 -10.16 -7.28 -0.02
CA ARG A 8 -10.23 -5.98 0.66
C ARG A 8 -10.50 -6.22 2.14
N ARG A 9 -9.71 -5.58 2.98
CA ARG A 9 -9.82 -5.64 4.43
C ARG A 9 -9.82 -7.06 4.97
N PRO A 10 -8.93 -7.92 4.49
CA PRO A 10 -8.89 -9.30 4.96
C PRO A 10 -8.27 -9.38 6.34
N ASP A 11 -8.55 -10.50 7.05
CA ASP A 11 -7.75 -10.84 8.22
C ASP A 11 -6.35 -11.24 7.74
N ILE A 12 -5.33 -10.52 8.19
CA ILE A 12 -3.94 -10.83 7.88
C ILE A 12 -3.19 -11.05 9.18
N GLU A 13 -2.57 -12.22 9.30
CA GLU A 13 -1.65 -12.48 10.40
C GLU A 13 -0.47 -11.50 10.29
N VAL A 14 -0.18 -10.79 11.37
CA VAL A 14 0.91 -9.81 11.38
C VAL A 14 2.25 -10.48 11.08
N ASP A 15 2.44 -11.73 11.52
CA ASP A 15 3.64 -12.48 11.18
C ASP A 15 3.79 -12.69 9.66
N ALA A 16 2.71 -13.03 8.96
CA ALA A 16 2.74 -13.19 7.50
C ALA A 16 3.07 -11.87 6.81
N LEU A 17 2.50 -10.77 7.32
CA LEU A 17 2.79 -9.44 6.79
C LEU A 17 4.26 -9.08 6.99
N ASN A 18 4.82 -9.38 8.16
CA ASN A 18 6.22 -9.12 8.44
C ASN A 18 7.16 -9.96 7.60
N VAL A 19 6.79 -11.19 7.24
CA VAL A 19 7.55 -12.01 6.30
C VAL A 19 7.60 -11.32 4.93
N LEU A 20 6.45 -10.80 4.47
CA LEU A 20 6.39 -10.07 3.20
C LEU A 20 7.25 -8.80 3.25
N PHE A 21 7.13 -8.01 4.30
CA PHE A 21 7.91 -6.78 4.45
C PHE A 21 9.41 -7.07 4.51
N ALA A 22 9.82 -8.09 5.25
CA ALA A 22 11.22 -8.47 5.33
C ALA A 22 11.76 -8.88 3.95
N ALA A 23 10.98 -9.62 3.18
CA ALA A 23 11.38 -10.03 1.83
C ALA A 23 11.50 -8.83 0.89
N ALA A 24 10.58 -7.88 0.97
CA ALA A 24 10.53 -6.74 0.04
C ALA A 24 11.44 -5.59 0.46
N TRP A 25 11.54 -5.32 1.75
CA TRP A 25 12.23 -4.12 2.27
C TRP A 25 13.48 -4.44 3.08
N GLY A 26 13.75 -5.71 3.35
CA GLY A 26 14.91 -6.14 4.13
C GLY A 26 14.68 -6.18 5.63
N SER A 27 13.52 -5.75 6.12
CA SER A 27 13.19 -5.78 7.55
C SER A 27 11.69 -5.82 7.77
N PRO A 28 11.23 -6.44 8.87
CA PRO A 28 9.82 -6.40 9.23
C PRO A 28 9.43 -5.01 9.74
N LYS A 29 8.12 -4.80 9.85
CA LYS A 29 7.56 -3.60 10.46
C LYS A 29 6.65 -4.04 11.61
N PRO A 30 7.21 -4.25 12.81
CA PRO A 30 6.42 -4.73 13.95
C PRO A 30 5.37 -3.70 14.39
N GLY A 31 4.32 -4.18 15.06
CA GLY A 31 3.28 -3.29 15.57
C GLY A 31 2.22 -2.90 14.58
N TYR A 32 2.08 -3.64 13.49
CA TYR A 32 1.12 -3.29 12.43
C TYR A 32 -0.34 -3.36 12.92
N GLU A 33 -0.61 -4.07 14.01
CA GLU A 33 -1.94 -4.09 14.63
C GLU A 33 -2.43 -2.68 14.97
N ALA A 34 -1.54 -1.85 15.48
CA ALA A 34 -1.86 -0.46 15.79
C ALA A 34 -2.18 0.34 14.52
N ILE A 35 -1.46 0.06 13.44
CA ILE A 35 -1.72 0.70 12.15
C ILE A 35 -3.08 0.28 11.60
N PHE A 36 -3.41 -1.01 11.66
CA PHE A 36 -4.73 -1.48 11.22
C PHE A 36 -5.88 -0.81 11.97
N ALA A 37 -5.69 -0.51 13.24
CA ALA A 37 -6.70 0.16 14.05
C ALA A 37 -7.05 1.56 13.53
N HIS A 38 -6.16 2.19 12.78
CA HIS A 38 -6.35 3.52 12.19
C HIS A 38 -6.55 3.49 10.68
N SER A 39 -6.57 2.31 10.07
CA SER A 39 -6.70 2.18 8.63
C SER A 39 -8.15 2.26 8.20
N PHE A 40 -8.42 2.95 7.09
CA PHE A 40 -9.71 2.90 6.44
C PHE A 40 -9.93 1.53 5.81
N THR A 41 -8.95 1.07 5.05
CA THR A 41 -8.97 -0.26 4.44
C THR A 41 -7.54 -0.70 4.14
N TRP A 42 -7.40 -1.94 3.75
CA TRP A 42 -6.16 -2.50 3.21
C TRP A 42 -6.53 -3.59 2.23
N VAL A 43 -5.60 -3.90 1.33
CA VAL A 43 -5.81 -4.94 0.32
C VAL A 43 -4.66 -5.91 0.40
N GLY A 44 -4.96 -7.20 0.40
CA GLY A 44 -3.97 -8.25 0.33
C GLY A 44 -4.06 -9.00 -0.98
N ALA A 45 -2.93 -9.52 -1.42
CA ALA A 45 -2.83 -10.38 -2.59
C ALA A 45 -2.16 -11.69 -2.19
N TRP A 46 -2.78 -12.80 -2.56
CA TRP A 46 -2.29 -14.13 -2.23
C TRP A 46 -2.07 -14.98 -3.46
N GLU A 47 -1.00 -15.75 -3.44
CA GLU A 47 -0.78 -16.85 -4.35
C GLU A 47 -0.89 -18.12 -3.52
N GLY A 48 -1.99 -18.88 -3.66
CA GLY A 48 -2.31 -19.93 -2.72
C GLY A 48 -2.49 -19.38 -1.32
N GLU A 49 -1.70 -19.87 -0.37
CA GLU A 49 -1.75 -19.38 1.02
C GLU A 49 -0.65 -18.36 1.32
N GLU A 50 0.19 -18.06 0.36
CA GLU A 50 1.28 -17.11 0.54
C GLU A 50 0.82 -15.69 0.27
N LEU A 51 1.04 -14.77 1.23
CA LEU A 51 0.78 -13.35 1.04
C LEU A 51 1.91 -12.77 0.18
N VAL A 52 1.58 -12.31 -1.02
CA VAL A 52 2.56 -11.83 -1.98
C VAL A 52 2.45 -10.33 -2.27
N GLY A 53 1.41 -9.68 -1.76
CA GLY A 53 1.25 -8.24 -1.94
C GLY A 53 0.35 -7.63 -0.89
N PHE A 54 0.52 -6.32 -0.68
CA PHE A 54 -0.20 -5.60 0.36
C PHE A 54 -0.20 -4.11 0.07
N VAL A 55 -1.26 -3.42 0.47
CA VAL A 55 -1.32 -1.97 0.51
C VAL A 55 -2.27 -1.54 1.62
N ASN A 56 -1.91 -0.47 2.31
CA ASN A 56 -2.72 0.11 3.37
C ASN A 56 -3.27 1.47 2.95
N VAL A 57 -4.44 1.83 3.44
CA VAL A 57 -5.06 3.14 3.22
C VAL A 57 -5.46 3.73 4.56
N ALA A 58 -4.86 4.85 4.91
CA ALA A 58 -5.25 5.64 6.07
C ALA A 58 -6.27 6.70 5.66
N SER A 59 -7.02 7.23 6.61
CA SER A 59 -8.04 8.25 6.38
C SER A 59 -7.91 9.35 7.43
N ASP A 60 -8.24 10.59 7.02
CA ASP A 60 -8.40 11.68 7.98
C ASP A 60 -9.79 11.69 8.64
N GLY A 61 -10.64 10.73 8.27
CA GLY A 61 -12.02 10.64 8.74
C GLY A 61 -13.01 11.48 7.94
N ASP A 62 -12.56 12.12 6.87
CA ASP A 62 -13.41 12.98 6.04
C ASP A 62 -13.06 12.79 4.55
N ALA A 63 -12.42 13.75 3.92
CA ALA A 63 -12.25 13.78 2.47
C ALA A 63 -10.96 13.13 1.98
N HIS A 64 -9.96 12.97 2.82
CA HIS A 64 -8.62 12.58 2.41
C HIS A 64 -8.24 11.18 2.85
N PHE A 65 -7.71 10.40 1.89
CA PHE A 65 -7.11 9.09 2.13
C PHE A 65 -5.64 9.13 1.75
N PHE A 66 -4.85 8.25 2.36
CA PHE A 66 -3.41 8.17 2.14
C PHE A 66 -3.02 6.73 1.87
N LEU A 67 -2.45 6.49 0.67
CA LEU A 67 -1.97 5.18 0.26
C LEU A 67 -0.60 4.94 0.87
N LEU A 68 -0.45 3.86 1.62
CA LEU A 68 0.76 3.58 2.41
C LEU A 68 1.20 2.13 2.24
N ASP A 69 2.50 1.93 2.33
CA ASP A 69 3.10 0.60 2.45
C ASP A 69 2.76 -0.35 1.28
N THR A 70 2.64 0.18 0.06
CA THR A 70 2.44 -0.65 -1.13
C THR A 70 3.63 -1.60 -1.30
N THR A 71 3.36 -2.89 -1.29
CA THR A 71 4.41 -3.90 -1.24
C THR A 71 4.04 -5.07 -2.15
N VAL A 72 5.02 -5.52 -2.95
CA VAL A 72 4.91 -6.75 -3.73
C VAL A 72 6.14 -7.59 -3.46
N HIS A 73 5.93 -8.87 -3.20
CA HIS A 73 7.04 -9.80 -2.98
C HIS A 73 8.02 -9.73 -4.16
N PRO A 74 9.34 -9.66 -3.90
CA PRO A 74 10.33 -9.48 -4.97
C PRO A 74 10.23 -10.53 -6.08
N ASP A 75 9.89 -11.77 -5.75
CA ASP A 75 9.78 -12.86 -6.71
C ASP A 75 8.50 -12.82 -7.55
N ARG A 76 7.60 -11.88 -7.25
CA ARG A 76 6.28 -11.75 -7.90
C ARG A 76 6.12 -10.42 -8.62
N GLN A 77 7.17 -9.62 -8.73
CA GLN A 77 7.10 -8.33 -9.41
C GLN A 77 6.92 -8.51 -10.92
N ARG A 78 6.46 -7.44 -11.59
CA ARG A 78 6.21 -7.41 -13.03
C ARG A 78 5.06 -8.31 -13.50
N ARG A 79 4.16 -8.67 -12.59
CA ARG A 79 2.95 -9.45 -12.91
C ARG A 79 1.68 -8.61 -12.76
N GLY A 80 1.81 -7.30 -12.55
CA GLY A 80 0.66 -6.41 -12.38
C GLY A 80 0.03 -6.46 -10.99
N ILE A 81 0.66 -7.11 -10.01
CA ILE A 81 0.10 -7.24 -8.66
C ILE A 81 0.03 -5.87 -7.98
N GLY A 82 1.10 -5.08 -8.05
CA GLY A 82 1.12 -3.75 -7.43
C GLY A 82 0.04 -2.85 -8.00
N ARG A 83 -0.12 -2.84 -9.32
CA ARG A 83 -1.15 -2.04 -9.98
C ARG A 83 -2.54 -2.47 -9.55
N ARG A 84 -2.80 -3.77 -9.49
CA ARG A 84 -4.10 -4.27 -9.08
C ARG A 84 -4.41 -3.94 -7.62
N LEU A 85 -3.41 -4.03 -6.73
CA LEU A 85 -3.57 -3.62 -5.33
C LEU A 85 -3.99 -2.15 -5.23
N VAL A 86 -3.32 -1.28 -5.97
CA VAL A 86 -3.62 0.15 -5.96
C VAL A 86 -5.01 0.41 -6.57
N GLU A 87 -5.35 -0.25 -7.66
CA GLU A 87 -6.68 -0.13 -8.27
C GLU A 87 -7.79 -0.56 -7.30
N GLU A 88 -7.58 -1.66 -6.58
CA GLU A 88 -8.54 -2.11 -5.55
C GLU A 88 -8.66 -1.09 -4.42
N ALA A 89 -7.55 -0.49 -4.00
CA ALA A 89 -7.57 0.55 -2.97
C ALA A 89 -8.32 1.79 -3.44
N ILE A 90 -8.08 2.23 -4.67
CA ILE A 90 -8.78 3.38 -5.25
C ILE A 90 -10.30 3.12 -5.27
N ASP A 91 -10.70 1.95 -5.77
CA ASP A 91 -12.11 1.61 -5.85
C ASP A 91 -12.77 1.52 -4.47
N ALA A 92 -12.04 1.02 -3.47
CA ALA A 92 -12.55 0.96 -2.10
C ALA A 92 -12.79 2.35 -1.51
N CYS A 93 -12.02 3.35 -1.92
CA CYS A 93 -12.16 4.73 -1.45
C CYS A 93 -13.27 5.51 -2.15
N ARG A 94 -13.64 5.11 -3.38
CA ARG A 94 -14.65 5.84 -4.15
C ARG A 94 -15.97 5.90 -3.40
N GLY A 95 -16.57 7.10 -3.35
CA GLY A 95 -17.82 7.31 -2.65
C GLY A 95 -17.67 7.56 -1.15
N HIS A 96 -16.44 7.52 -0.62
CA HIS A 96 -16.18 7.71 0.80
C HIS A 96 -15.35 8.95 1.11
N GLY A 97 -14.80 9.60 0.10
CA GLY A 97 -14.04 10.83 0.24
C GLY A 97 -13.69 11.37 -1.15
N ASP A 98 -12.84 12.40 -1.18
CA ASP A 98 -12.56 13.15 -2.40
C ASP A 98 -11.17 12.87 -2.98
N TRP A 99 -10.19 12.56 -2.14
CA TRP A 99 -8.80 12.49 -2.57
C TRP A 99 -8.07 11.30 -1.95
N LEU A 100 -7.29 10.62 -2.78
CA LEU A 100 -6.33 9.62 -2.33
C LEU A 100 -4.94 10.13 -2.65
N HIS A 101 -4.12 10.30 -1.61
CA HIS A 101 -2.75 10.78 -1.71
C HIS A 101 -1.76 9.63 -1.71
N VAL A 102 -0.63 9.82 -2.39
CA VAL A 102 0.51 8.91 -2.30
C VAL A 102 1.79 9.73 -2.28
N ASP A 103 2.72 9.35 -1.41
CA ASP A 103 4.09 9.85 -1.45
C ASP A 103 4.93 8.90 -2.30
N ALA A 104 5.53 9.42 -3.36
CA ALA A 104 6.34 8.62 -4.24
C ALA A 104 7.45 9.49 -4.80
N ASP A 105 8.63 8.91 -4.98
CA ASP A 105 9.68 9.62 -5.68
C ASP A 105 9.30 9.78 -7.16
N GLU A 106 10.07 10.59 -7.87
CA GLU A 106 9.75 10.92 -9.26
C GLU A 106 9.72 9.68 -10.15
N GLU A 107 10.64 8.74 -9.94
CA GLU A 107 10.71 7.51 -10.73
C GLU A 107 9.49 6.62 -10.49
N LEU A 108 9.07 6.43 -9.25
CA LEU A 108 7.86 5.68 -8.92
C LEU A 108 6.60 6.37 -9.42
N MET A 109 6.54 7.69 -9.31
CA MET A 109 5.38 8.44 -9.79
C MET A 109 5.23 8.25 -11.30
N THR A 110 6.28 8.50 -12.08
CA THR A 110 6.20 8.42 -13.55
C THR A 110 6.12 6.97 -14.04
N GLY A 111 6.81 6.05 -13.40
CA GLY A 111 6.88 4.66 -13.83
C GLY A 111 5.74 3.79 -13.35
N PHE A 112 5.02 4.20 -12.31
CA PHE A 112 4.01 3.36 -11.71
C PHE A 112 2.71 4.10 -11.39
N TYR A 113 2.76 5.13 -10.53
CA TYR A 113 1.51 5.74 -10.02
C TYR A 113 0.71 6.49 -11.07
N LEU A 114 1.37 7.11 -12.05
CA LEU A 114 0.64 7.73 -13.17
C LEU A 114 -0.21 6.70 -13.91
N ARG A 115 0.29 5.48 -14.07
CA ARG A 115 -0.45 4.41 -14.74
C ARG A 115 -1.62 3.91 -13.91
N CYS A 116 -1.58 4.14 -12.60
CA CYS A 116 -2.69 3.81 -11.70
C CYS A 116 -3.74 4.91 -11.65
N GLY A 117 -3.48 6.07 -12.25
CA GLY A 117 -4.44 7.17 -12.32
C GLY A 117 -4.11 8.35 -11.41
N PHE A 118 -2.97 8.35 -10.75
CA PHE A 118 -2.54 9.49 -9.91
C PHE A 118 -2.02 10.62 -10.76
N GLU A 119 -2.30 11.85 -10.33
CA GLU A 119 -1.74 13.07 -10.93
C GLU A 119 -0.64 13.59 -10.01
N PRO A 120 0.55 13.93 -10.54
CA PRO A 120 1.61 14.49 -9.71
C PRO A 120 1.20 15.84 -9.15
N THR A 121 1.50 16.08 -7.89
CA THR A 121 1.27 17.36 -7.23
C THR A 121 2.54 17.79 -6.51
N PRO A 122 2.78 19.11 -6.37
CA PRO A 122 3.82 19.58 -5.48
C PRO A 122 3.44 19.18 -4.05
N ALA A 123 4.30 18.41 -3.41
CA ALA A 123 4.08 17.94 -2.05
C ALA A 123 5.38 18.07 -1.28
N GLY A 124 5.28 18.08 0.04
CA GLY A 124 6.46 18.20 0.89
C GLY A 124 6.41 17.24 2.05
N LEU A 125 7.58 16.90 2.56
CA LEU A 125 7.76 15.98 3.67
C LEU A 125 8.74 16.60 4.66
N VAL A 126 8.38 16.59 5.94
CA VAL A 126 9.31 16.99 7.00
C VAL A 126 9.52 15.82 7.94
N SER A 127 10.77 15.51 8.21
CA SER A 127 11.11 14.47 9.18
C SER A 127 10.94 15.03 10.59
N LEU A 128 10.19 14.33 11.42
CA LEU A 128 9.99 14.71 12.83
C LEU A 128 11.04 14.09 13.76
N THR A 129 11.91 13.24 13.20
CA THR A 129 12.94 12.54 13.98
C THR A 129 14.35 13.02 13.69
N LYS A 130 14.57 13.67 12.53
CA LYS A 130 15.88 14.24 12.22
C LYS A 130 15.96 15.63 12.81
N SER A 131 17.02 15.90 13.58
CA SER A 131 17.34 17.28 13.96
C SER A 131 17.59 18.08 12.69
N GLY A 132 16.93 19.22 12.59
CA GLY A 132 16.93 20.03 11.40
C GLY A 132 18.31 20.49 10.97
N GLY A 133 18.51 20.64 9.74
CA GLY A 133 19.77 21.08 9.16
C GLY A 133 19.81 20.70 7.75
#